data_0a1ac62e19521428aa50f8473a4c7aff
#
_entry.id   0a1ac62e19521428aa50f8473a4c7aff
#
_cell.length_a   1.000
_cell.length_b   1.000
_cell.length_c   1.000
_cell.angle_alpha   90.00
_cell.angle_beta   90.00
_cell.angle_gamma   90.00
#
_symmetry.space_group_name_H-M   'P 1'
#
loop_
_entity.id
_entity.type
_entity.pdbx_description
1 polymer ?
#
loop_
_entity_poly.entity_id
_entity_poly.type
_entity_poly.pdbx_seq_one_letter_code
_entity_poly.pdbx_strand_id
1 'polypeptide(L)'
;MRISKKNVLRVLSAIFVLAVLMPATVFAADAEAAAEPALYATAWSLVPPLVAIVLALITKEVYSSLFIGILVGGLFYSGFSFEGTVLHIFNGGVVSVLSDGYNVGILIFLVILGAMVCLMNRAGGSAAFGAWSEQHIKSRVGAQLATILLGVLIFIDDYFNCLTVGSVMRPVTDKHNISRAKLSYLIDATAAPVCIIAPISSWAAAVTGFVEGENGFEIFIKAIPYNFYALFTILMMVVLVMTKADYGPMKKHEANALKGDLYTTEDRPYENAAQQVVSTKGKVIDLVIPIVSLIVCCIIGMIYTGGFFEGVGFVEAFSGSDASVGLALGSFFALIITILLYVVRRVLSFSDCMGCIPDGFKAMVPAILILTFAWTLKAMTDSLGAKVFVETAVKGFAGSLMAFLPAIIFLIGCFLAFATGTSWGTFGILIPIVVGVFGETSPELMIIGISACMAGAVCGDHCSPISDTTIMASAGAQCNHVNHVSTQLPYAITVAAVSFVTYIIAGFTKSVWISLPIGAVMMVLVVVALGKLNKEKES
;
A
#
# COMPACT_ATOMS: atom_id res chain seq x y z
N MET A 1 -22.39 -0.99 -18.81
CA MET A 1 -23.54 -0.04 -18.71
C MET A 1 -22.92 1.31 -18.35
N ARG A 2 -22.79 2.24 -19.32
CA ARG A 2 -22.22 3.58 -19.07
C ARG A 2 -23.26 4.41 -18.33
N ILE A 3 -23.03 4.62 -17.03
CA ILE A 3 -23.84 5.57 -16.27
C ILE A 3 -23.49 6.96 -16.82
N SER A 4 -24.49 7.67 -17.36
CA SER A 4 -24.30 9.00 -17.92
C SER A 4 -23.81 9.98 -16.85
N LYS A 5 -22.78 10.82 -17.16
CA LYS A 5 -22.32 11.90 -16.28
C LYS A 5 -23.47 12.76 -15.71
N LYS A 6 -24.57 12.90 -16.46
CA LYS A 6 -25.80 13.55 -16.00
C LYS A 6 -26.49 12.84 -14.84
N ASN A 7 -26.43 11.51 -14.75
CA ASN A 7 -27.05 10.77 -13.66
C ASN A 7 -26.21 10.82 -12.39
N VAL A 8 -24.88 10.82 -12.51
CA VAL A 8 -23.95 11.04 -11.37
C VAL A 8 -24.17 12.44 -10.79
N LEU A 9 -24.26 13.46 -11.65
CA LEU A 9 -24.50 14.84 -11.19
C LEU A 9 -25.89 15.00 -10.53
N ARG A 10 -26.90 14.25 -10.98
CA ARG A 10 -28.23 14.24 -10.37
C ARG A 10 -28.23 13.55 -9.01
N VAL A 11 -27.48 12.48 -8.84
CA VAL A 11 -27.31 11.78 -7.54
C VAL A 11 -26.55 12.69 -6.57
N LEU A 12 -25.46 13.32 -7.02
CA LEU A 12 -24.70 14.27 -6.22
C LEU A 12 -25.52 15.50 -5.83
N SER A 13 -26.30 16.07 -6.77
CA SER A 13 -27.20 17.19 -6.45
C SER A 13 -28.36 16.77 -5.54
N ALA A 14 -28.88 15.54 -5.65
CA ALA A 14 -29.92 15.04 -4.74
C ALA A 14 -29.37 14.82 -3.32
N ILE A 15 -28.15 14.30 -3.18
CA ILE A 15 -27.47 14.16 -1.89
C ILE A 15 -27.18 15.55 -1.28
N PHE A 16 -26.72 16.50 -2.09
CA PHE A 16 -26.45 17.87 -1.66
C PHE A 16 -27.74 18.60 -1.24
N VAL A 17 -28.82 18.45 -2.00
CA VAL A 17 -30.14 19.02 -1.68
C VAL A 17 -30.76 18.38 -0.44
N LEU A 18 -30.59 17.05 -0.25
CA LEU A 18 -31.01 16.37 0.98
C LEU A 18 -30.23 16.84 2.21
N ALA A 19 -28.93 17.08 2.06
CA ALA A 19 -28.07 17.60 3.13
C ALA A 19 -28.42 19.07 3.49
N VAL A 20 -28.85 19.88 2.51
CA VAL A 20 -29.22 21.31 2.70
C VAL A 20 -30.67 21.46 3.20
N LEU A 21 -31.56 20.50 2.91
CA LEU A 21 -32.98 20.57 3.29
C LEU A 21 -33.32 19.95 4.66
N MET A 22 -32.34 19.39 5.39
CA MET A 22 -32.59 18.99 6.78
C MET A 22 -32.73 20.24 7.68
N PRO A 23 -33.81 20.35 8.45
CA PRO A 23 -34.03 21.53 9.28
C PRO A 23 -32.93 21.61 10.33
N ALA A 24 -32.22 22.76 10.35
CA ALA A 24 -31.31 23.14 11.41
C ALA A 24 -32.15 23.39 12.70
N THR A 25 -32.43 22.35 13.46
CA THR A 25 -32.85 22.49 14.85
C THR A 25 -31.60 22.88 15.64
N VAL A 26 -31.45 24.18 15.81
CA VAL A 26 -30.48 24.79 16.71
C VAL A 26 -30.81 24.34 18.12
N PHE A 27 -30.04 23.41 18.67
CA PHE A 27 -29.89 23.29 20.11
C PHE A 27 -28.51 23.86 20.45
N ALA A 28 -28.55 25.05 21.05
CA ALA A 28 -27.44 25.55 21.83
C ALA A 28 -27.31 24.63 23.04
N ALA A 29 -26.28 23.77 23.05
CA ALA A 29 -25.87 23.03 24.20
C ALA A 29 -24.59 23.65 24.74
N ASP A 30 -24.64 24.01 26.01
CA ASP A 30 -23.53 24.50 26.82
C ASP A 30 -22.32 23.55 26.74
N ALA A 31 -21.12 24.10 26.89
CA ALA A 31 -19.86 23.40 26.90
C ALA A 31 -19.72 22.51 28.14
N GLU A 32 -20.37 21.37 28.15
CA GLU A 32 -20.10 20.24 29.05
C GLU A 32 -19.37 19.15 28.26
N ALA A 33 -18.49 18.41 28.96
CA ALA A 33 -17.57 17.37 28.49
C ALA A 33 -18.06 16.70 27.19
N ALA A 34 -17.24 16.74 26.13
CA ALA A 34 -17.58 16.28 24.78
C ALA A 34 -18.23 14.88 24.84
N ALA A 35 -19.55 14.84 24.71
CA ALA A 35 -20.29 13.59 24.63
C ALA A 35 -19.82 12.83 23.40
N GLU A 36 -19.60 11.54 23.54
CA GLU A 36 -19.23 10.68 22.40
C GLU A 36 -20.26 10.86 21.27
N PRO A 37 -19.83 10.88 19.99
CA PRO A 37 -20.75 11.02 18.86
C PRO A 37 -21.85 9.95 18.92
N ALA A 38 -23.07 10.27 18.55
CA ALA A 38 -24.22 9.35 18.60
C ALA A 38 -24.01 8.04 17.83
N LEU A 39 -23.11 8.04 16.82
CA LEU A 39 -22.75 6.88 16.00
C LEU A 39 -21.41 6.25 16.41
N TYR A 40 -20.82 6.68 17.54
CA TYR A 40 -19.55 6.18 18.05
C TYR A 40 -19.59 4.66 18.32
N ALA A 41 -18.51 3.97 17.95
CA ALA A 41 -18.34 2.53 18.14
C ALA A 41 -19.48 1.65 17.58
N THR A 42 -20.14 2.11 16.53
CA THR A 42 -21.19 1.38 15.80
C THR A 42 -20.72 0.99 14.39
N ALA A 43 -21.49 0.16 13.68
CA ALA A 43 -21.20 -0.17 12.27
C ALA A 43 -21.15 1.07 11.35
N TRP A 44 -21.76 2.19 11.74
CA TRP A 44 -21.71 3.46 11.02
C TRP A 44 -20.30 4.07 10.96
N SER A 45 -19.42 3.71 11.90
CA SER A 45 -18.02 4.15 11.88
C SER A 45 -17.24 3.67 10.65
N LEU A 46 -17.67 2.58 10.01
CA LEU A 46 -17.05 2.04 8.78
C LEU A 46 -17.69 2.57 7.49
N VAL A 47 -18.78 3.33 7.57
CA VAL A 47 -19.48 3.85 6.39
C VAL A 47 -18.66 4.91 5.63
N PRO A 48 -17.97 5.87 6.26
CA PRO A 48 -17.17 6.87 5.55
C PRO A 48 -16.15 6.27 4.57
N PRO A 49 -15.26 5.35 4.98
CA PRO A 49 -14.31 4.74 4.05
C PRO A 49 -15.00 3.86 3.00
N LEU A 50 -16.07 3.13 3.33
CA LEU A 50 -16.82 2.34 2.36
C LEU A 50 -17.44 3.22 1.26
N VAL A 51 -17.98 4.38 1.61
CA VAL A 51 -18.52 5.35 0.64
C VAL A 51 -17.41 5.84 -0.28
N ALA A 52 -16.25 6.24 0.26
CA ALA A 52 -15.11 6.68 -0.54
C ALA A 52 -14.66 5.59 -1.53
N ILE A 53 -14.49 4.34 -1.06
CA ILE A 53 -14.04 3.22 -1.88
C ILE A 53 -15.05 2.89 -3.00
N VAL A 54 -16.32 2.76 -2.65
CA VAL A 54 -17.37 2.44 -3.64
C VAL A 54 -17.46 3.54 -4.70
N LEU A 55 -17.42 4.80 -4.30
CA LEU A 55 -17.42 5.92 -5.24
C LEU A 55 -16.17 5.89 -6.14
N ALA A 56 -14.96 5.69 -5.58
CA ALA A 56 -13.73 5.63 -6.37
C ALA A 56 -13.76 4.50 -7.41
N LEU A 57 -14.26 3.32 -7.05
CA LEU A 57 -14.36 2.18 -7.96
C LEU A 57 -15.40 2.39 -9.07
N ILE A 58 -16.51 3.09 -8.78
CA ILE A 58 -17.59 3.36 -9.75
C ILE A 58 -17.22 4.54 -10.66
N THR A 59 -16.78 5.65 -10.08
CA THR A 59 -16.53 6.91 -10.80
C THR A 59 -15.19 6.93 -11.50
N LYS A 60 -14.22 6.13 -11.01
CA LYS A 60 -12.81 6.16 -11.41
C LYS A 60 -12.12 7.48 -11.06
N GLU A 61 -12.66 8.21 -10.09
CA GLU A 61 -12.12 9.49 -9.64
C GLU A 61 -11.87 9.41 -8.13
N VAL A 62 -10.61 9.59 -7.70
CA VAL A 62 -10.16 9.35 -6.32
C VAL A 62 -10.41 10.56 -5.42
N TYR A 63 -10.04 11.77 -5.88
CA TYR A 63 -10.05 12.96 -5.02
C TYR A 63 -11.44 13.30 -4.50
N SER A 64 -12.43 13.37 -5.39
CA SER A 64 -13.82 13.65 -4.99
C SER A 64 -14.41 12.51 -4.16
N SER A 65 -14.04 11.28 -4.46
CA SER A 65 -14.51 10.10 -3.72
C SER A 65 -14.01 10.11 -2.28
N LEU A 66 -12.72 10.35 -2.05
CA LEU A 66 -12.12 10.51 -0.72
C LEU A 66 -12.74 11.70 0.02
N PHE A 67 -12.89 12.85 -0.67
CA PHE A 67 -13.50 14.03 -0.07
C PHE A 67 -14.94 13.78 0.40
N ILE A 68 -15.75 13.05 -0.39
CA ILE A 68 -17.12 12.67 0.03
C ILE A 68 -17.08 11.76 1.26
N GLY A 69 -16.18 10.79 1.30
CA GLY A 69 -16.00 9.95 2.48
C GLY A 69 -15.62 10.75 3.72
N ILE A 70 -14.68 11.68 3.61
CA ILE A 70 -14.28 12.60 4.67
C ILE A 70 -15.48 13.43 5.15
N LEU A 71 -16.27 13.96 4.21
CA LEU A 71 -17.46 14.74 4.53
C LEU A 71 -18.50 13.91 5.30
N VAL A 72 -18.75 12.66 4.88
CA VAL A 72 -19.64 11.72 5.58
C VAL A 72 -19.13 11.46 7.01
N GLY A 73 -17.82 11.24 7.17
CA GLY A 73 -17.21 11.04 8.49
C GLY A 73 -17.38 12.26 9.41
N GLY A 74 -17.09 13.44 8.91
CA GLY A 74 -17.29 14.70 9.64
C GLY A 74 -18.76 14.95 10.01
N LEU A 75 -19.71 14.67 9.11
CA LEU A 75 -21.15 14.76 9.37
C LEU A 75 -21.60 13.81 10.48
N PHE A 76 -21.13 12.55 10.44
CA PHE A 76 -21.48 11.56 11.46
C PHE A 76 -20.89 11.92 12.83
N TYR A 77 -19.68 12.44 12.85
CA TYR A 77 -19.04 12.87 14.08
C TYR A 77 -19.77 14.07 14.72
N SER A 78 -20.13 15.06 13.92
CA SER A 78 -20.73 16.32 14.39
C SER A 78 -22.25 16.27 14.59
N GLY A 79 -22.89 15.11 14.41
CA GLY A 79 -24.35 14.99 14.45
C GLY A 79 -25.05 15.83 13.38
N PHE A 80 -24.44 15.96 12.19
CA PHE A 80 -24.93 16.74 11.04
C PHE A 80 -24.88 18.28 11.26
N SER A 81 -24.14 18.76 12.25
CA SER A 81 -23.85 20.19 12.40
C SER A 81 -22.89 20.66 11.31
N PHE A 82 -23.25 21.71 10.57
CA PHE A 82 -22.38 22.25 9.51
C PHE A 82 -21.05 22.76 10.08
N GLU A 83 -21.12 23.62 11.10
CA GLU A 83 -19.92 24.18 11.74
C GLU A 83 -19.06 23.08 12.36
N GLY A 84 -19.65 22.16 13.13
CA GLY A 84 -18.95 21.02 13.72
C GLY A 84 -18.30 20.13 12.67
N THR A 85 -18.97 19.88 11.54
CA THR A 85 -18.41 19.11 10.42
C THR A 85 -17.16 19.76 9.85
N VAL A 86 -17.25 21.06 9.51
CA VAL A 86 -16.12 21.80 8.93
C VAL A 86 -14.96 21.85 9.90
N LEU A 87 -15.20 22.23 11.16
CA LEU A 87 -14.15 22.32 12.17
C LEU A 87 -13.49 20.96 12.44
N HIS A 88 -14.27 19.87 12.50
CA HIS A 88 -13.71 18.53 12.72
C HIS A 88 -12.89 18.05 11.54
N ILE A 89 -13.36 18.24 10.29
CA ILE A 89 -12.59 17.88 9.08
C ILE A 89 -11.25 18.62 9.04
N PHE A 90 -11.23 19.92 9.34
CA PHE A 90 -9.99 20.67 9.29
C PHE A 90 -9.10 20.41 10.51
N ASN A 91 -9.58 20.59 11.74
CA ASN A 91 -8.76 20.48 12.93
C ASN A 91 -8.46 19.02 13.31
N GLY A 92 -9.47 18.15 13.34
CA GLY A 92 -9.32 16.73 13.66
C GLY A 92 -8.84 15.87 12.48
N GLY A 93 -8.96 16.38 11.27
CA GLY A 93 -8.55 15.73 10.03
C GLY A 93 -7.31 16.36 9.41
N VAL A 94 -7.49 17.23 8.41
CA VAL A 94 -6.40 17.73 7.53
C VAL A 94 -5.21 18.30 8.32
N VAL A 95 -5.47 19.21 9.27
CA VAL A 95 -4.40 19.85 10.07
C VAL A 95 -3.72 18.82 10.97
N SER A 96 -4.50 17.96 11.63
CA SER A 96 -3.97 16.92 12.51
C SER A 96 -3.03 15.99 11.75
N VAL A 97 -3.44 15.45 10.60
CA VAL A 97 -2.62 14.50 9.82
C VAL A 97 -1.40 15.15 9.19
N LEU A 98 -1.46 16.43 8.80
CA LEU A 98 -0.32 17.19 8.28
C LEU A 98 0.60 17.73 9.38
N SER A 99 0.17 17.70 10.65
CA SER A 99 1.02 18.03 11.80
C SER A 99 1.64 16.79 12.44
N ASP A 100 1.23 15.61 12.02
CA ASP A 100 1.80 14.35 12.50
C ASP A 100 3.21 14.15 11.92
N GLY A 101 4.18 13.96 12.81
CA GLY A 101 5.61 13.86 12.44
C GLY A 101 5.89 12.65 11.54
N TYR A 102 5.21 11.55 11.75
CA TYR A 102 5.36 10.35 10.92
C TYR A 102 4.88 10.60 9.49
N ASN A 103 3.67 11.15 9.34
CA ASN A 103 3.11 11.49 8.02
C ASN A 103 3.99 12.51 7.28
N VAL A 104 4.43 13.55 7.96
CA VAL A 104 5.31 14.58 7.38
C VAL A 104 6.64 13.99 6.93
N GLY A 105 7.25 13.09 7.71
CA GLY A 105 8.48 12.40 7.32
C GLY A 105 8.31 11.59 6.04
N ILE A 106 7.19 10.89 5.87
CA ILE A 106 6.85 10.17 4.64
C ILE A 106 6.67 11.15 3.45
N LEU A 107 5.99 12.28 3.64
CA LEU A 107 5.85 13.29 2.58
C LEU A 107 7.21 13.89 2.18
N ILE A 108 8.11 14.14 3.13
CA ILE A 108 9.49 14.61 2.85
C ILE A 108 10.24 13.55 2.03
N PHE A 109 10.16 12.28 2.42
CA PHE A 109 10.78 11.18 1.69
C PHE A 109 10.28 11.11 0.23
N LEU A 110 8.95 11.20 0.02
CA LEU A 110 8.35 11.25 -1.31
C LEU A 110 8.89 12.39 -2.18
N VAL A 111 8.96 13.60 -1.63
CA VAL A 111 9.45 14.77 -2.34
C VAL A 111 10.92 14.61 -2.74
N ILE A 112 11.76 14.14 -1.82
CA ILE A 112 13.17 13.91 -2.07
C ILE A 112 13.35 12.84 -3.15
N LEU A 113 12.60 11.75 -3.06
CA LEU A 113 12.65 10.69 -4.05
C LEU A 113 12.18 11.16 -5.42
N GLY A 114 11.12 11.97 -5.49
CA GLY A 114 10.69 12.63 -6.73
C GLY A 114 11.82 13.48 -7.35
N ALA A 115 12.55 14.25 -6.53
CA ALA A 115 13.72 15.01 -6.96
C ALA A 115 14.85 14.10 -7.47
N MET A 116 15.13 13.00 -6.78
CA MET A 116 16.13 12.01 -7.22
C MET A 116 15.76 11.35 -8.55
N VAL A 117 14.49 10.98 -8.74
CA VAL A 117 13.98 10.43 -10.01
C VAL A 117 14.14 11.45 -11.15
N CYS A 118 13.80 12.72 -10.89
CA CYS A 118 14.01 13.81 -11.84
C CYS A 118 15.49 13.94 -12.22
N LEU A 119 16.39 13.94 -11.24
CA LEU A 119 17.85 14.01 -11.43
C LEU A 119 18.38 12.83 -12.27
N MET A 120 18.00 11.59 -11.94
CA MET A 120 18.41 10.38 -12.66
C MET A 120 17.93 10.38 -14.11
N ASN A 121 16.69 10.84 -14.35
CA ASN A 121 16.14 10.97 -15.70
C ASN A 121 16.87 12.07 -16.49
N ARG A 122 17.03 13.26 -15.91
CA ARG A 122 17.69 14.42 -16.56
C ARG A 122 19.17 14.16 -16.82
N ALA A 123 19.85 13.42 -15.93
CA ALA A 123 21.22 12.96 -16.12
C ALA A 123 21.36 11.92 -17.24
N GLY A 124 20.27 11.33 -17.72
CA GLY A 124 20.27 10.27 -18.73
C GLY A 124 20.59 8.88 -18.18
N GLY A 125 20.69 8.73 -16.86
CA GLY A 125 20.97 7.45 -16.19
C GLY A 125 19.91 6.41 -16.46
N SER A 126 18.63 6.78 -16.35
CA SER A 126 17.49 5.89 -16.63
C SER A 126 17.46 5.40 -18.08
N ALA A 127 17.74 6.29 -19.05
CA ALA A 127 17.80 5.92 -20.47
C ALA A 127 18.98 4.98 -20.75
N ALA A 128 20.15 5.27 -20.17
CA ALA A 128 21.34 4.42 -20.31
C ALA A 128 21.14 3.03 -19.71
N PHE A 129 20.47 2.95 -18.54
CA PHE A 129 20.12 1.67 -17.91
C PHE A 129 19.08 0.89 -18.73
N GLY A 130 18.09 1.58 -19.28
CA GLY A 130 17.13 0.97 -20.20
C GLY A 130 17.82 0.33 -21.42
N ALA A 131 18.76 1.02 -22.04
CA ALA A 131 19.55 0.50 -23.16
C ALA A 131 20.48 -0.67 -22.75
N TRP A 132 21.08 -0.62 -21.57
CA TRP A 132 21.86 -1.71 -21.01
C TRP A 132 21.00 -2.94 -20.72
N SER A 133 19.82 -2.73 -20.12
CA SER A 133 18.88 -3.81 -19.79
C SER A 133 18.38 -4.55 -21.02
N GLU A 134 18.20 -3.84 -22.15
CA GLU A 134 17.79 -4.45 -23.42
C GLU A 134 18.82 -5.47 -23.95
N GLN A 135 20.10 -5.26 -23.64
CA GLN A 135 21.15 -6.21 -24.02
C GLN A 135 21.23 -7.43 -23.11
N HIS A 136 20.86 -7.30 -21.83
CA HIS A 136 21.03 -8.34 -20.80
C HIS A 136 19.71 -9.04 -20.46
N ILE A 137 18.61 -8.32 -20.42
CA ILE A 137 17.27 -8.86 -20.18
C ILE A 137 16.57 -8.99 -21.53
N LYS A 138 16.56 -10.20 -22.10
CA LYS A 138 16.11 -10.45 -23.48
C LYS A 138 14.63 -10.79 -23.60
N SER A 139 13.90 -10.89 -22.51
CA SER A 139 12.51 -11.31 -22.55
C SER A 139 11.63 -10.53 -21.58
N ARG A 140 10.36 -10.39 -21.97
CA ARG A 140 9.32 -9.80 -21.14
C ARG A 140 9.14 -10.55 -19.81
N VAL A 141 9.27 -11.87 -19.81
CA VAL A 141 9.26 -12.71 -18.61
C VAL A 141 10.46 -12.37 -17.72
N GLY A 142 11.66 -12.26 -18.31
CA GLY A 142 12.86 -11.89 -17.59
C GLY A 142 12.77 -10.51 -16.91
N ALA A 143 12.16 -9.52 -17.58
CA ALA A 143 11.96 -8.20 -17.00
C ALA A 143 11.01 -8.24 -15.79
N GLN A 144 9.92 -9.00 -15.86
CA GLN A 144 8.99 -9.15 -14.74
C GLN A 144 9.61 -9.94 -13.59
N LEU A 145 10.34 -11.04 -13.86
CA LEU A 145 11.05 -11.78 -12.82
C LEU A 145 12.15 -10.95 -12.15
N ALA A 146 12.87 -10.13 -12.91
CA ALA A 146 13.84 -9.18 -12.36
C ALA A 146 13.17 -8.13 -11.46
N THR A 147 11.97 -7.67 -11.81
CA THR A 147 11.18 -6.75 -10.98
C THR A 147 10.78 -7.42 -9.66
N ILE A 148 10.26 -8.65 -9.73
CA ILE A 148 9.89 -9.45 -8.54
C ILE A 148 11.13 -9.68 -7.65
N LEU A 149 12.24 -10.10 -8.24
CA LEU A 149 13.47 -10.35 -7.49
C LEU A 149 13.97 -9.09 -6.78
N LEU A 150 13.97 -7.95 -7.47
CA LEU A 150 14.38 -6.68 -6.86
C LEU A 150 13.43 -6.28 -5.72
N GLY A 151 12.12 -6.44 -5.91
CA GLY A 151 11.13 -6.17 -4.87
C GLY A 151 11.32 -7.08 -3.65
N VAL A 152 11.59 -8.36 -3.84
CA VAL A 152 11.89 -9.29 -2.74
C VAL A 152 13.20 -8.93 -2.03
N LEU A 153 14.20 -8.43 -2.73
CA LEU A 153 15.47 -8.02 -2.13
C LEU A 153 15.36 -6.72 -1.31
N ILE A 154 14.40 -5.85 -1.63
CA ILE A 154 14.13 -4.62 -0.89
C ILE A 154 13.00 -4.88 0.13
N PHE A 155 13.22 -5.77 1.08
CA PHE A 155 12.25 -6.23 2.08
C PHE A 155 12.19 -5.38 3.36
N ILE A 156 12.96 -4.33 3.42
CA ILE A 156 13.25 -3.56 4.64
C ILE A 156 12.02 -2.76 5.09
N ASP A 157 11.41 -2.07 4.12
CA ASP A 157 10.27 -1.19 4.31
C ASP A 157 9.46 -1.15 3.02
N ASP A 158 8.14 -1.16 3.12
CA ASP A 158 7.22 -1.25 1.99
C ASP A 158 7.13 0.06 1.18
N TYR A 159 7.18 1.22 1.84
CA TYR A 159 7.20 2.52 1.15
C TYR A 159 8.48 2.68 0.34
N PHE A 160 9.61 2.33 0.95
CA PHE A 160 10.90 2.33 0.27
C PHE A 160 10.92 1.37 -0.92
N ASN A 161 10.35 0.17 -0.75
CA ASN A 161 10.19 -0.81 -1.83
C ASN A 161 9.40 -0.22 -3.00
N CYS A 162 8.17 0.26 -2.75
CA CYS A 162 7.27 0.77 -3.79
C CYS A 162 7.95 1.80 -4.70
N LEU A 163 8.63 2.76 -4.12
CA LEU A 163 9.19 3.88 -4.85
C LEU A 163 10.52 3.53 -5.52
N THR A 164 11.35 2.73 -4.84
CA THR A 164 12.67 2.34 -5.37
C THR A 164 12.53 1.35 -6.51
N VAL A 165 11.79 0.26 -6.33
CA VAL A 165 11.55 -0.75 -7.38
C VAL A 165 10.91 -0.10 -8.61
N GLY A 166 9.92 0.80 -8.39
CA GLY A 166 9.28 1.54 -9.46
C GLY A 166 10.25 2.39 -10.26
N SER A 167 11.08 3.18 -9.59
CA SER A 167 12.04 4.07 -10.26
C SER A 167 13.09 3.30 -11.06
N VAL A 168 13.55 2.16 -10.56
CA VAL A 168 14.58 1.30 -11.19
C VAL A 168 14.02 0.50 -12.35
N MET A 169 12.86 -0.15 -12.14
CA MET A 169 12.36 -1.14 -13.10
C MET A 169 11.48 -0.54 -14.19
N ARG A 170 10.96 0.68 -14.01
CA ARG A 170 10.14 1.35 -15.02
C ARG A 170 10.83 1.46 -16.38
N PRO A 171 12.07 1.94 -16.53
CA PRO A 171 12.73 1.97 -17.84
C PRO A 171 12.87 0.58 -18.49
N VAL A 172 13.06 -0.47 -17.67
CA VAL A 172 13.19 -1.85 -18.13
C VAL A 172 11.84 -2.38 -18.61
N THR A 173 10.79 -2.20 -17.82
CA THR A 173 9.44 -2.67 -18.15
C THR A 173 8.84 -1.95 -19.36
N ASP A 174 9.09 -0.64 -19.50
CA ASP A 174 8.68 0.13 -20.66
C ASP A 174 9.30 -0.40 -21.96
N LYS A 175 10.60 -0.68 -21.94
CA LYS A 175 11.32 -1.27 -23.08
C LYS A 175 10.80 -2.65 -23.51
N HIS A 176 10.25 -3.41 -22.56
CA HIS A 176 9.69 -4.74 -22.80
C HIS A 176 8.17 -4.73 -23.02
N ASN A 177 7.56 -3.56 -23.24
CA ASN A 177 6.13 -3.38 -23.45
C ASN A 177 5.26 -4.05 -22.36
N ILE A 178 5.67 -3.86 -21.10
CA ILE A 178 4.90 -4.26 -19.91
C ILE A 178 4.09 -3.04 -19.47
N SER A 179 2.78 -3.21 -19.22
CA SER A 179 1.93 -2.10 -18.82
C SER A 179 2.32 -1.49 -17.48
N ARG A 180 2.06 -0.21 -17.31
CA ARG A 180 2.28 0.48 -16.03
C ARG A 180 1.43 -0.13 -14.92
N ALA A 181 0.23 -0.61 -15.24
CA ALA A 181 -0.61 -1.33 -14.30
C ALA A 181 0.03 -2.64 -13.83
N LYS A 182 0.68 -3.40 -14.74
CA LYS A 182 1.39 -4.64 -14.38
C LYS A 182 2.62 -4.34 -13.53
N LEU A 183 3.37 -3.30 -13.87
CA LEU A 183 4.50 -2.86 -13.06
C LEU A 183 4.04 -2.47 -11.65
N SER A 184 2.97 -1.65 -11.52
CA SER A 184 2.39 -1.29 -10.22
C SER A 184 2.01 -2.52 -9.40
N TYR A 185 1.36 -3.50 -10.03
CA TYR A 185 1.01 -4.76 -9.36
C TYR A 185 2.24 -5.51 -8.84
N LEU A 186 3.30 -5.64 -9.65
CA LEU A 186 4.52 -6.35 -9.23
C LEU A 186 5.23 -5.63 -8.08
N ILE A 187 5.20 -4.30 -8.08
CA ILE A 187 5.74 -3.48 -6.99
C ILE A 187 4.93 -3.69 -5.71
N ASP A 188 3.63 -3.45 -5.76
CA ASP A 188 2.74 -3.51 -4.61
C ASP A 188 2.72 -4.93 -4.00
N ALA A 189 2.65 -5.96 -4.85
CA ALA A 189 2.68 -7.36 -4.45
C ALA A 189 4.04 -7.83 -3.89
N THR A 190 5.12 -7.06 -4.07
CA THR A 190 6.44 -7.32 -3.44
C THR A 190 6.77 -6.34 -2.32
N ALA A 191 5.92 -5.36 -2.04
CA ALA A 191 6.11 -4.42 -0.93
C ALA A 191 5.60 -5.03 0.39
N ALA A 192 4.40 -4.68 0.83
CA ALA A 192 3.84 -5.19 2.08
C ALA A 192 3.84 -6.73 2.21
N PRO A 193 3.48 -7.53 1.16
CA PRO A 193 3.53 -8.98 1.25
C PRO A 193 4.93 -9.56 1.53
N VAL A 194 6.00 -8.89 1.09
CA VAL A 194 7.37 -9.34 1.38
C VAL A 194 7.83 -8.85 2.74
N CYS A 195 7.57 -7.57 3.08
CA CYS A 195 7.98 -6.99 4.35
C CYS A 195 7.36 -7.72 5.56
N ILE A 196 6.10 -8.17 5.47
CA ILE A 196 5.39 -8.87 6.55
C ILE A 196 5.92 -10.28 6.84
N ILE A 197 6.71 -10.88 5.96
CA ILE A 197 7.36 -12.18 6.15
C ILE A 197 8.88 -12.06 6.28
N ALA A 198 9.42 -10.85 6.22
CA ALA A 198 10.85 -10.61 6.37
C ALA A 198 11.20 -10.46 7.85
N PRO A 199 12.15 -11.30 8.38
CA PRO A 199 12.51 -11.26 9.81
C PRO A 199 13.11 -9.93 10.27
N ILE A 200 13.73 -9.22 9.34
CA ILE A 200 14.39 -7.92 9.60
C ILE A 200 13.68 -6.87 8.76
N SER A 201 12.56 -6.38 9.25
CA SER A 201 11.76 -5.33 8.61
C SER A 201 11.11 -4.42 9.65
N SER A 202 10.68 -3.24 9.23
CA SER A 202 9.86 -2.35 10.06
C SER A 202 8.59 -3.04 10.57
N TRP A 203 8.07 -4.01 9.82
CA TRP A 203 6.88 -4.78 10.15
C TRP A 203 7.10 -5.80 11.25
N ALA A 204 8.26 -6.49 11.26
CA ALA A 204 8.62 -7.43 12.31
C ALA A 204 8.64 -6.75 13.69
N ALA A 205 9.15 -5.51 13.74
CA ALA A 205 9.16 -4.68 14.93
C ALA A 205 7.76 -4.37 15.44
N ALA A 206 6.90 -3.86 14.55
CA ALA A 206 5.56 -3.47 14.90
C ALA A 206 4.75 -4.66 15.45
N VAL A 207 4.80 -5.81 14.78
CA VAL A 207 4.11 -7.03 15.22
C VAL A 207 4.63 -7.48 16.59
N THR A 208 5.95 -7.44 16.79
CA THR A 208 6.59 -7.79 18.08
C THR A 208 6.07 -6.91 19.22
N GLY A 209 5.87 -5.61 18.96
CA GLY A 209 5.38 -4.65 19.96
C GLY A 209 3.92 -4.86 20.38
N PHE A 210 3.11 -5.61 19.60
CA PHE A 210 1.72 -5.91 19.94
C PHE A 210 1.52 -7.23 20.71
N VAL A 211 2.58 -8.01 20.91
CA VAL A 211 2.52 -9.27 21.66
C VAL A 211 3.08 -9.04 23.06
N GLU A 212 2.23 -8.60 23.98
CA GLU A 212 2.62 -8.35 25.37
C GLU A 212 2.79 -9.66 26.14
N GLY A 213 3.83 -9.74 26.98
CA GLY A 213 4.06 -10.84 27.92
C GLY A 213 4.76 -12.08 27.35
N GLU A 214 5.06 -12.11 26.06
CA GLU A 214 5.73 -13.21 25.36
C GLU A 214 6.90 -12.69 24.52
N ASN A 215 7.77 -13.59 24.01
CA ASN A 215 8.79 -13.21 23.03
C ASN A 215 8.13 -12.93 21.67
N GLY A 216 7.68 -11.70 21.44
CA GLY A 216 6.96 -11.30 20.26
C GLY A 216 7.72 -11.56 18.96
N PHE A 217 9.06 -11.43 18.97
CA PHE A 217 9.89 -11.73 17.79
C PHE A 217 9.87 -13.24 17.46
N GLU A 218 9.95 -14.11 18.47
CA GLU A 218 9.86 -15.56 18.26
C GLU A 218 8.48 -15.96 17.70
N ILE A 219 7.41 -15.36 18.21
CA ILE A 219 6.05 -15.58 17.71
C ILE A 219 5.93 -15.10 16.28
N PHE A 220 6.48 -13.93 15.94
CA PHE A 220 6.52 -13.43 14.58
C PHE A 220 7.20 -14.42 13.62
N ILE A 221 8.39 -14.91 13.97
CA ILE A 221 9.13 -15.91 13.16
C ILE A 221 8.30 -17.18 12.95
N LYS A 222 7.65 -17.69 14.01
CA LYS A 222 6.77 -18.86 13.94
C LYS A 222 5.51 -18.61 13.10
N ALA A 223 5.04 -17.37 13.01
CA ALA A 223 3.88 -17.00 12.21
C ALA A 223 4.18 -16.88 10.70
N ILE A 224 5.45 -16.62 10.29
CA ILE A 224 5.83 -16.45 8.88
C ILE A 224 5.37 -17.62 7.99
N PRO A 225 5.60 -18.89 8.30
CA PRO A 225 5.19 -20.02 7.44
C PRO A 225 3.68 -20.16 7.27
N TYR A 226 2.89 -19.58 8.17
CA TYR A 226 1.44 -19.52 8.09
C TYR A 226 0.91 -18.26 7.40
N ASN A 227 1.77 -17.32 6.97
CA ASN A 227 1.32 -16.14 6.25
C ASN A 227 0.99 -16.49 4.79
N PHE A 228 -0.16 -17.17 4.63
CA PHE A 228 -0.55 -17.74 3.33
C PHE A 228 -0.77 -16.67 2.28
N TYR A 229 -1.33 -15.50 2.64
CA TYR A 229 -1.56 -14.45 1.66
C TYR A 229 -0.25 -13.93 1.06
N ALA A 230 0.74 -13.63 1.87
CA ALA A 230 2.04 -13.15 1.41
C ALA A 230 2.75 -14.20 0.55
N LEU A 231 2.82 -15.45 1.05
CA LEU A 231 3.49 -16.54 0.34
C LEU A 231 2.81 -16.88 -1.00
N PHE A 232 1.46 -16.90 -1.01
CA PHE A 232 0.71 -17.19 -2.23
C PHE A 232 0.67 -16.01 -3.20
N THR A 233 0.80 -14.77 -2.74
CA THR A 233 0.97 -13.60 -3.61
C THR A 233 2.27 -13.71 -4.40
N ILE A 234 3.38 -14.04 -3.75
CA ILE A 234 4.67 -14.26 -4.42
C ILE A 234 4.58 -15.43 -5.39
N LEU A 235 4.02 -16.55 -4.95
CA LEU A 235 3.82 -17.74 -5.81
C LEU A 235 2.96 -17.38 -7.03
N MET A 236 1.85 -16.67 -6.82
CA MET A 236 0.95 -16.25 -7.90
C MET A 236 1.66 -15.36 -8.92
N MET A 237 2.44 -14.36 -8.47
CA MET A 237 3.21 -13.52 -9.39
C MET A 237 4.13 -14.36 -10.29
N VAL A 238 4.88 -15.27 -9.71
CA VAL A 238 5.79 -16.15 -10.47
C VAL A 238 5.01 -17.02 -11.46
N VAL A 239 3.91 -17.64 -11.03
CA VAL A 239 3.07 -18.49 -11.91
C VAL A 239 2.45 -17.67 -13.03
N LEU A 240 1.90 -16.48 -12.76
CA LEU A 240 1.33 -15.58 -13.78
C LEU A 240 2.36 -15.20 -14.84
N VAL A 241 3.57 -14.82 -14.39
CA VAL A 241 4.65 -14.41 -15.29
C VAL A 241 5.13 -15.57 -16.16
N MET A 242 5.33 -16.76 -15.56
CA MET A 242 5.80 -17.94 -16.27
C MET A 242 4.77 -18.50 -17.26
N THR A 243 3.49 -18.48 -16.88
CA THR A 243 2.39 -19.01 -17.71
C THR A 243 1.80 -17.97 -18.67
N LYS A 244 2.15 -16.69 -18.49
CA LYS A 244 1.56 -15.56 -19.25
C LYS A 244 0.03 -15.53 -19.16
N ALA A 245 -0.50 -15.89 -17.99
CA ALA A 245 -1.93 -16.14 -17.77
C ALA A 245 -2.64 -14.92 -17.16
N ASP A 246 -2.42 -13.72 -17.71
CA ASP A 246 -3.13 -12.53 -17.25
C ASP A 246 -4.63 -12.65 -17.49
N TYR A 247 -5.43 -12.23 -16.49
CA TYR A 247 -6.89 -12.28 -16.54
C TYR A 247 -7.51 -10.99 -15.97
N GLY A 248 -8.82 -10.86 -16.10
CA GLY A 248 -9.55 -9.67 -15.69
C GLY A 248 -9.10 -8.41 -16.42
N PRO A 249 -9.19 -7.22 -15.79
CA PRO A 249 -8.79 -5.96 -16.41
C PRO A 249 -7.31 -5.90 -16.79
N MET A 250 -6.43 -6.56 -16.04
CA MET A 250 -4.99 -6.61 -16.32
C MET A 250 -4.68 -7.15 -17.71
N LYS A 251 -5.44 -8.16 -18.18
CA LYS A 251 -5.27 -8.74 -19.52
C LYS A 251 -5.42 -7.67 -20.63
N LYS A 252 -6.38 -6.73 -20.47
CA LYS A 252 -6.57 -5.63 -21.42
C LYS A 252 -5.37 -4.67 -21.41
N HIS A 253 -4.87 -4.31 -20.24
CA HIS A 253 -3.70 -3.45 -20.10
C HIS A 253 -2.45 -4.08 -20.73
N GLU A 254 -2.23 -5.36 -20.50
CA GLU A 254 -1.10 -6.10 -21.08
C GLU A 254 -1.23 -6.27 -22.62
N ALA A 255 -2.44 -6.50 -23.12
CA ALA A 255 -2.68 -6.56 -24.57
C ALA A 255 -2.44 -5.21 -25.26
N ASN A 256 -2.80 -4.09 -24.63
CA ASN A 256 -2.53 -2.75 -25.16
C ASN A 256 -1.03 -2.41 -25.07
N ALA A 257 -0.36 -2.80 -24.00
CA ALA A 257 1.07 -2.60 -23.85
C ALA A 257 1.88 -3.29 -24.96
N LEU A 258 1.47 -4.49 -25.40
CA LEU A 258 2.07 -5.17 -26.55
C LEU A 258 1.94 -4.38 -27.87
N LYS A 259 0.95 -3.48 -27.97
CA LYS A 259 0.76 -2.58 -29.10
C LYS A 259 1.45 -1.22 -28.92
N GLY A 260 2.20 -1.04 -27.82
CA GLY A 260 2.92 0.18 -27.48
C GLY A 260 2.15 1.15 -26.57
N ASP A 261 0.89 0.87 -26.19
CA ASP A 261 0.14 1.68 -25.23
C ASP A 261 0.32 1.12 -23.81
N LEU A 262 1.25 1.69 -23.06
CA LEU A 262 1.59 1.26 -21.70
C LEU A 262 0.56 1.66 -20.64
N TYR A 263 -0.36 2.58 -20.96
CA TYR A 263 -1.29 3.20 -20.00
C TYR A 263 -2.73 2.74 -20.13
N THR A 264 -3.19 2.42 -21.34
CA THR A 264 -4.57 1.98 -21.66
C THR A 264 -5.64 3.07 -21.51
N THR A 265 -5.44 4.07 -20.68
CA THR A 265 -6.36 5.19 -20.42
C THR A 265 -5.75 6.52 -20.83
N GLU A 266 -6.59 7.53 -21.09
CA GLU A 266 -6.14 8.88 -21.45
C GLU A 266 -5.60 9.65 -20.24
N ASP A 267 -6.03 9.30 -19.03
CA ASP A 267 -5.58 9.93 -17.80
C ASP A 267 -4.16 9.45 -17.41
N ARG A 268 -3.21 10.39 -17.48
CA ARG A 268 -1.77 10.16 -17.27
C ARG A 268 -1.21 11.17 -16.25
N PRO A 269 -1.48 11.00 -14.97
CA PRO A 269 -1.15 12.00 -13.95
C PRO A 269 0.34 12.32 -13.84
N TYR A 270 1.22 11.47 -14.38
CA TYR A 270 2.69 11.61 -14.33
C TYR A 270 3.32 11.92 -15.70
N GLU A 271 2.54 12.25 -16.75
CA GLU A 271 3.05 12.44 -18.11
C GLU A 271 4.04 13.61 -18.21
N ASN A 272 3.78 14.69 -17.49
CA ASN A 272 4.65 15.87 -17.48
C ASN A 272 6.04 15.62 -16.86
N ALA A 273 6.20 14.56 -16.07
CA ALA A 273 7.49 14.15 -15.54
C ALA A 273 8.45 13.58 -16.61
N ALA A 274 7.92 13.19 -17.77
CA ALA A 274 8.68 12.55 -18.85
C ALA A 274 9.24 13.53 -19.91
N GLN A 275 8.85 14.83 -19.93
CA GLN A 275 9.22 15.80 -20.97
C GLN A 275 10.49 16.59 -20.70
N GLN A 276 11.39 16.08 -19.88
CA GLN A 276 12.62 16.81 -19.52
C GLN A 276 13.73 16.61 -20.54
N VAL A 277 14.54 17.69 -20.74
CA VAL A 277 15.76 17.61 -21.54
C VAL A 277 16.74 16.63 -20.90
N VAL A 278 17.01 15.52 -21.58
CA VAL A 278 17.89 14.44 -21.10
C VAL A 278 19.32 14.71 -21.55
N SER A 279 20.28 14.61 -20.63
CA SER A 279 21.71 14.71 -20.93
C SER A 279 22.17 13.53 -21.81
N THR A 280 22.86 13.81 -22.87
CA THR A 280 23.50 12.80 -23.73
C THR A 280 24.75 12.15 -23.12
N LYS A 281 25.24 12.68 -21.98
CA LYS A 281 26.41 12.16 -21.26
C LYS A 281 26.11 11.07 -20.25
N GLY A 282 24.82 10.75 -20.06
CA GLY A 282 24.35 9.77 -19.09
C GLY A 282 24.93 8.37 -19.33
N LYS A 283 25.29 7.73 -18.24
CA LYS A 283 25.75 6.32 -18.19
C LYS A 283 24.94 5.53 -17.18
N VAL A 284 24.98 4.20 -17.23
CA VAL A 284 24.33 3.30 -16.26
C VAL A 284 24.66 3.66 -14.80
N ILE A 285 25.90 4.04 -14.54
CA ILE A 285 26.40 4.47 -13.23
C ILE A 285 25.64 5.70 -12.68
N ASP A 286 25.06 6.54 -13.55
CA ASP A 286 24.26 7.71 -13.16
C ASP A 286 22.84 7.34 -12.74
N LEU A 287 22.43 6.09 -12.85
CA LEU A 287 21.27 5.50 -12.19
C LEU A 287 21.69 4.66 -10.98
N VAL A 288 22.69 3.80 -11.15
CA VAL A 288 23.04 2.79 -10.15
C VAL A 288 23.59 3.42 -8.87
N ILE A 289 24.52 4.40 -8.97
CA ILE A 289 25.11 5.02 -7.77
C ILE A 289 24.06 5.78 -6.94
N PRO A 290 23.18 6.63 -7.50
CA PRO A 290 22.11 7.26 -6.74
C PRO A 290 21.23 6.26 -6.00
N ILE A 291 20.84 5.15 -6.65
CA ILE A 291 20.00 4.12 -6.04
C ILE A 291 20.72 3.38 -4.93
N VAL A 292 21.96 2.95 -5.16
CA VAL A 292 22.79 2.30 -4.12
C VAL A 292 23.00 3.26 -2.95
N SER A 293 23.28 4.54 -3.22
CA SER A 293 23.40 5.57 -2.19
C SER A 293 22.09 5.72 -1.40
N LEU A 294 20.94 5.72 -2.08
CA LEU A 294 19.63 5.79 -1.43
C LEU A 294 19.43 4.59 -0.50
N ILE A 295 19.64 3.36 -0.98
CA ILE A 295 19.53 2.14 -0.19
C ILE A 295 20.43 2.20 1.04
N VAL A 296 21.71 2.47 0.85
CA VAL A 296 22.69 2.49 1.95
C VAL A 296 22.37 3.59 2.97
N CYS A 297 22.07 4.81 2.50
CA CYS A 297 21.75 5.93 3.39
C CYS A 297 20.43 5.70 4.16
N CYS A 298 19.40 5.10 3.53
CA CYS A 298 18.14 4.78 4.21
C CYS A 298 18.34 3.67 5.26
N ILE A 299 19.12 2.62 4.96
CA ILE A 299 19.49 1.61 5.95
C ILE A 299 20.20 2.26 7.15
N ILE A 300 21.20 3.12 6.89
CA ILE A 300 21.91 3.83 7.95
C ILE A 300 20.95 4.73 8.74
N GLY A 301 20.05 5.46 8.07
CA GLY A 301 19.03 6.30 8.71
C GLY A 301 18.11 5.49 9.62
N MET A 302 17.65 4.32 9.18
CA MET A 302 16.80 3.46 9.98
C MET A 302 17.53 2.91 11.21
N ILE A 303 18.70 2.32 11.08
CA ILE A 303 19.46 1.82 12.25
C ILE A 303 19.92 2.95 13.19
N TYR A 304 20.12 4.16 12.66
CA TYR A 304 20.41 5.34 13.48
C TYR A 304 19.23 5.69 14.38
N THR A 305 18.02 5.76 13.82
CA THR A 305 16.82 6.06 14.62
C THR A 305 16.48 4.95 15.60
N GLY A 306 16.91 3.72 15.36
CA GLY A 306 16.75 2.57 16.26
C GLY A 306 17.86 2.42 17.32
N GLY A 307 18.80 3.39 17.42
CA GLY A 307 19.82 3.40 18.49
C GLY A 307 21.03 2.48 18.26
N PHE A 308 21.29 2.04 17.03
CA PHE A 308 22.45 1.18 16.73
C PHE A 308 23.79 1.80 17.18
N PHE A 309 23.96 3.10 16.95
CA PHE A 309 25.17 3.84 17.33
C PHE A 309 25.26 4.13 18.83
N GLU A 310 24.20 3.84 19.59
CA GLU A 310 24.12 3.91 21.05
C GLU A 310 24.36 2.53 21.70
N GLY A 311 24.65 1.49 20.90
CA GLY A 311 25.00 0.16 21.36
C GLY A 311 23.87 -0.87 21.29
N VAL A 312 22.72 -0.53 20.69
CA VAL A 312 21.65 -1.48 20.40
C VAL A 312 22.09 -2.44 19.29
N GLY A 313 21.74 -3.72 19.40
CA GLY A 313 22.05 -4.73 18.38
C GLY A 313 21.45 -4.39 17.00
N PHE A 314 22.09 -4.80 15.90
CA PHE A 314 21.63 -4.44 14.54
C PHE A 314 20.15 -4.82 14.29
N VAL A 315 19.74 -6.02 14.69
CA VAL A 315 18.35 -6.50 14.50
C VAL A 315 17.38 -5.68 15.35
N GLU A 316 17.74 -5.42 16.59
CA GLU A 316 16.91 -4.64 17.52
C GLU A 316 16.81 -3.18 17.09
N ALA A 317 17.92 -2.56 16.66
CA ALA A 317 17.94 -1.20 16.15
C ALA A 317 17.09 -1.07 14.88
N PHE A 318 17.19 -2.07 14.00
CA PHE A 318 16.37 -2.10 12.78
C PHE A 318 14.89 -2.23 13.11
N SER A 319 14.55 -3.13 14.02
CA SER A 319 13.19 -3.37 14.51
C SER A 319 12.60 -2.16 15.25
N GLY A 320 13.38 -1.47 16.05
CA GLY A 320 12.96 -0.26 16.79
C GLY A 320 13.09 1.04 16.01
N SER A 321 13.37 0.99 14.68
CA SER A 321 13.58 2.18 13.87
C SER A 321 12.30 3.00 13.68
N ASP A 322 12.45 4.34 13.68
CA ASP A 322 11.44 5.25 13.12
C ASP A 322 11.65 5.34 11.60
N ALA A 323 10.85 4.58 10.85
CA ALA A 323 10.98 4.51 9.40
C ALA A 323 10.79 5.87 8.73
N SER A 324 9.86 6.70 9.22
CA SER A 324 9.57 8.00 8.62
C SER A 324 10.75 8.96 8.73
N VAL A 325 11.37 9.04 9.90
CA VAL A 325 12.57 9.86 10.14
C VAL A 325 13.78 9.23 9.45
N GLY A 326 13.97 7.92 9.56
CA GLY A 326 15.10 7.20 8.96
C GLY A 326 15.13 7.32 7.44
N LEU A 327 14.00 7.18 6.77
CA LEU A 327 13.87 7.33 5.32
C LEU A 327 14.07 8.78 4.87
N ALA A 328 13.51 9.76 5.60
CA ALA A 328 13.69 11.18 5.29
C ALA A 328 15.17 11.58 5.38
N LEU A 329 15.86 11.20 6.47
CA LEU A 329 17.29 11.46 6.64
C LEU A 329 18.13 10.74 5.58
N GLY A 330 17.90 9.45 5.37
CA GLY A 330 18.63 8.64 4.40
C GLY A 330 18.51 9.18 2.98
N SER A 331 17.30 9.50 2.56
CA SER A 331 17.04 10.07 1.22
C SER A 331 17.68 11.46 1.05
N PHE A 332 17.69 12.29 2.11
CA PHE A 332 18.35 13.59 2.08
C PHE A 332 19.87 13.47 1.82
N PHE A 333 20.56 12.56 2.53
CA PHE A 333 21.98 12.32 2.27
C PHE A 333 22.22 11.72 0.89
N ALA A 334 21.38 10.81 0.43
CA ALA A 334 21.45 10.25 -0.91
C ALA A 334 21.25 11.31 -2.00
N LEU A 335 20.34 12.28 -1.79
CA LEU A 335 20.15 13.42 -2.69
C LEU A 335 21.43 14.26 -2.79
N ILE A 336 22.07 14.57 -1.66
CA ILE A 336 23.35 15.31 -1.63
C ILE A 336 24.42 14.55 -2.41
N ILE A 337 24.59 13.25 -2.14
CA ILE A 337 25.57 12.41 -2.85
C ILE A 337 25.30 12.40 -4.36
N THR A 338 24.04 12.31 -4.76
CA THR A 338 23.60 12.32 -6.16
C THR A 338 23.92 13.63 -6.84
N ILE A 339 23.61 14.77 -6.21
CA ILE A 339 23.95 16.10 -6.74
C ILE A 339 25.46 16.26 -6.89
N LEU A 340 26.23 15.92 -5.85
CA LEU A 340 27.69 15.96 -5.90
C LEU A 340 28.25 15.10 -7.04
N LEU A 341 27.74 13.86 -7.18
CA LEU A 341 28.13 12.96 -8.27
C LEU A 341 27.96 13.62 -9.64
N TYR A 342 26.79 14.20 -9.91
CA TYR A 342 26.48 14.75 -11.22
C TYR A 342 27.25 16.02 -11.54
N VAL A 343 27.44 16.88 -10.54
CA VAL A 343 28.23 18.11 -10.69
C VAL A 343 29.71 17.79 -10.91
N VAL A 344 30.31 16.91 -10.11
CA VAL A 344 31.73 16.50 -10.25
C VAL A 344 31.98 15.81 -11.58
N ARG A 345 31.07 14.93 -12.01
CA ARG A 345 31.15 14.27 -13.32
C ARG A 345 30.77 15.17 -14.49
N ARG A 346 30.30 16.38 -14.23
CA ARG A 346 29.86 17.35 -15.26
C ARG A 346 28.75 16.78 -16.17
N VAL A 347 27.88 15.93 -15.62
CA VAL A 347 26.70 15.38 -16.30
C VAL A 347 25.57 16.39 -16.28
N LEU A 348 25.38 17.05 -15.13
CA LEU A 348 24.46 18.18 -14.94
C LEU A 348 25.21 19.35 -14.30
N SER A 349 24.75 20.58 -14.56
CA SER A 349 25.16 21.76 -13.79
C SER A 349 24.48 21.79 -12.42
N PHE A 350 25.03 22.51 -11.45
CA PHE A 350 24.39 22.69 -10.16
C PHE A 350 23.00 23.34 -10.30
N SER A 351 22.85 24.31 -11.21
CA SER A 351 21.53 24.93 -11.49
C SER A 351 20.53 23.95 -12.03
N ASP A 352 20.94 23.02 -12.91
CA ASP A 352 20.05 21.95 -13.41
C ASP A 352 19.62 21.01 -12.29
N CYS A 353 20.53 20.68 -11.37
CA CYS A 353 20.22 19.86 -10.20
C CYS A 353 19.19 20.55 -9.29
N MET A 354 19.38 21.85 -9.02
CA MET A 354 18.43 22.62 -8.19
C MET A 354 17.05 22.74 -8.86
N GLY A 355 16.99 22.82 -10.19
CA GLY A 355 15.73 22.80 -10.94
C GLY A 355 14.96 21.48 -10.81
N CYS A 356 15.65 20.36 -10.56
CA CYS A 356 14.99 19.06 -10.36
C CYS A 356 14.25 18.95 -9.02
N ILE A 357 14.59 19.77 -8.02
CA ILE A 357 13.90 19.73 -6.72
C ILE A 357 12.42 20.12 -6.84
N PRO A 358 12.07 21.33 -7.35
CA PRO A 358 10.67 21.69 -7.54
C PRO A 358 9.95 20.82 -8.58
N ASP A 359 10.67 20.34 -9.61
CA ASP A 359 10.07 19.45 -10.62
C ASP A 359 9.74 18.08 -10.02
N GLY A 360 10.59 17.55 -9.17
CA GLY A 360 10.34 16.32 -8.41
C GLY A 360 9.17 16.47 -7.43
N PHE A 361 9.10 17.61 -6.73
CA PHE A 361 7.95 17.92 -5.85
C PHE A 361 6.63 17.90 -6.64
N LYS A 362 6.57 18.61 -7.78
CA LYS A 362 5.40 18.63 -8.66
C LYS A 362 4.99 17.23 -9.12
N ALA A 363 5.98 16.38 -9.43
CA ALA A 363 5.72 15.00 -9.85
C ALA A 363 5.07 14.15 -8.76
N MET A 364 5.30 14.45 -7.48
CA MET A 364 4.74 13.72 -6.34
C MET A 364 3.42 14.32 -5.81
N VAL A 365 2.99 15.48 -6.30
CA VAL A 365 1.74 16.13 -5.86
C VAL A 365 0.53 15.20 -5.91
N PRO A 366 0.31 14.37 -6.96
CA PRO A 366 -0.83 13.44 -6.98
C PRO A 366 -0.81 12.46 -5.79
N ALA A 367 0.34 11.86 -5.49
CA ALA A 367 0.49 10.93 -4.37
C ALA A 367 0.31 11.65 -3.02
N ILE A 368 0.91 12.82 -2.84
CA ILE A 368 0.79 13.63 -1.63
C ILE A 368 -0.68 13.98 -1.32
N LEU A 369 -1.43 14.40 -2.35
CA LEU A 369 -2.85 14.74 -2.19
C LEU A 369 -3.69 13.53 -1.82
N ILE A 370 -3.48 12.38 -2.48
CA ILE A 370 -4.24 11.16 -2.18
C ILE A 370 -3.92 10.69 -0.76
N LEU A 371 -2.63 10.65 -0.37
CA LEU A 371 -2.22 10.30 0.99
C LEU A 371 -2.84 11.23 2.04
N THR A 372 -2.79 12.54 1.83
CA THR A 372 -3.39 13.51 2.76
C THR A 372 -4.89 13.26 2.95
N PHE A 373 -5.62 13.00 1.87
CA PHE A 373 -7.05 12.68 1.94
C PHE A 373 -7.31 11.32 2.59
N ALA A 374 -6.50 10.30 2.28
CA ALA A 374 -6.63 8.97 2.86
C ALA A 374 -6.40 9.00 4.38
N TRP A 375 -5.35 9.68 4.85
CA TRP A 375 -5.09 9.87 6.28
C TRP A 375 -6.18 10.70 6.96
N THR A 376 -6.70 11.72 6.28
CA THR A 376 -7.85 12.50 6.79
C THR A 376 -9.09 11.62 6.94
N LEU A 377 -9.39 10.79 5.94
CA LEU A 377 -10.50 9.83 6.01
C LEU A 377 -10.32 8.83 7.15
N LYS A 378 -9.08 8.34 7.34
CA LYS A 378 -8.73 7.48 8.47
C LYS A 378 -8.99 8.19 9.80
N ALA A 379 -8.55 9.44 9.96
CA ALA A 379 -8.79 10.23 11.17
C ALA A 379 -10.30 10.40 11.46
N MET A 380 -11.12 10.64 10.42
CA MET A 380 -12.58 10.67 10.56
C MET A 380 -13.16 9.32 11.01
N THR A 381 -12.63 8.22 10.49
CA THR A 381 -13.05 6.85 10.83
C THR A 381 -12.67 6.50 12.27
N ASP A 382 -11.46 6.85 12.68
CA ASP A 382 -10.94 6.63 14.04
C ASP A 382 -11.73 7.44 15.08
N SER A 383 -12.08 8.69 14.78
CA SER A 383 -12.88 9.55 15.66
C SER A 383 -14.31 9.04 15.88
N LEU A 384 -14.82 8.21 14.95
CA LEU A 384 -16.09 7.50 15.10
C LEU A 384 -15.98 6.18 15.87
N GLY A 385 -14.81 5.83 16.43
CA GLY A 385 -14.61 4.64 17.24
C GLY A 385 -14.65 3.32 16.46
N ALA A 386 -14.21 3.30 15.19
CA ALA A 386 -14.17 2.10 14.36
C ALA A 386 -13.39 0.95 15.03
N LYS A 387 -12.27 1.28 15.69
CA LYS A 387 -11.48 0.33 16.47
C LYS A 387 -12.32 -0.36 17.54
N VAL A 388 -13.04 0.40 18.36
CA VAL A 388 -13.87 -0.13 19.46
C VAL A 388 -15.00 -1.01 18.94
N PHE A 389 -15.63 -0.61 17.82
CA PHE A 389 -16.65 -1.44 17.17
C PHE A 389 -16.10 -2.79 16.73
N VAL A 390 -14.94 -2.81 16.06
CA VAL A 390 -14.32 -4.06 15.58
C VAL A 390 -13.89 -4.96 16.73
N GLU A 391 -13.28 -4.42 17.77
CA GLU A 391 -12.91 -5.17 18.98
C GLU A 391 -14.13 -5.86 19.60
N THR A 392 -15.24 -5.14 19.73
CA THR A 392 -16.48 -5.68 20.30
C THR A 392 -17.07 -6.78 19.43
N ALA A 393 -17.08 -6.59 18.11
CA ALA A 393 -17.57 -7.58 17.16
C ALA A 393 -16.73 -8.87 17.20
N VAL A 394 -15.41 -8.78 17.22
CA VAL A 394 -14.52 -9.96 17.24
C VAL A 394 -14.66 -10.75 18.55
N LYS A 395 -14.71 -10.05 19.70
CA LYS A 395 -14.92 -10.71 21.00
C LYS A 395 -16.22 -11.50 21.06
N GLY A 396 -17.27 -11.07 20.34
CA GLY A 396 -18.54 -11.77 20.26
C GLY A 396 -18.50 -13.13 19.53
N PHE A 397 -17.52 -13.38 18.67
CA PHE A 397 -17.40 -14.62 17.88
C PHE A 397 -16.54 -15.72 18.55
N ALA A 398 -15.78 -15.43 19.62
CA ALA A 398 -14.72 -16.29 20.14
C ALA A 398 -15.17 -17.62 20.80
N GLY A 399 -16.46 -17.85 21.05
CA GLY A 399 -16.90 -18.96 21.92
C GLY A 399 -17.16 -20.32 21.28
N SER A 400 -17.50 -20.43 19.98
CA SER A 400 -18.08 -21.67 19.41
C SER A 400 -17.38 -22.24 18.17
N LEU A 401 -16.40 -21.56 17.59
CA LEU A 401 -15.81 -21.90 16.29
C LEU A 401 -14.28 -21.83 16.27
N MET A 402 -13.60 -22.29 17.33
CA MET A 402 -12.15 -22.10 17.50
C MET A 402 -11.30 -22.53 16.30
N ALA A 403 -11.62 -23.65 15.65
CA ALA A 403 -10.87 -24.13 14.47
C ALA A 403 -11.10 -23.25 13.21
N PHE A 404 -12.23 -22.56 13.12
CA PHE A 404 -12.52 -21.63 12.03
C PHE A 404 -12.01 -20.21 12.31
N LEU A 405 -11.67 -19.91 13.57
CA LEU A 405 -11.36 -18.55 14.01
C LEU A 405 -10.18 -17.92 13.24
N PRO A 406 -9.08 -18.61 12.90
CA PRO A 406 -8.03 -18.02 12.03
C PRO A 406 -8.57 -17.57 10.68
N ALA A 407 -9.44 -18.34 10.04
CA ALA A 407 -10.03 -17.94 8.75
C ALA A 407 -11.00 -16.75 8.91
N ILE A 408 -11.77 -16.70 9.99
CA ILE A 408 -12.64 -15.57 10.32
C ILE A 408 -11.83 -14.32 10.59
N ILE A 409 -10.75 -14.42 11.37
CA ILE A 409 -9.82 -13.32 11.67
C ILE A 409 -9.18 -12.79 10.39
N PHE A 410 -8.77 -13.69 9.48
CA PHE A 410 -8.27 -13.30 8.16
C PHE A 410 -9.28 -12.45 7.40
N LEU A 411 -10.56 -12.86 7.32
CA LEU A 411 -11.60 -12.10 6.64
C LEU A 411 -11.88 -10.75 7.31
N ILE A 412 -11.92 -10.71 8.65
CA ILE A 412 -12.08 -9.46 9.39
C ILE A 412 -10.91 -8.53 9.12
N GLY A 413 -9.68 -9.06 9.12
CA GLY A 413 -8.49 -8.31 8.76
C GLY A 413 -8.55 -7.76 7.34
N CYS A 414 -8.95 -8.58 6.36
CA CYS A 414 -9.15 -8.14 4.98
C CYS A 414 -10.16 -7.00 4.88
N PHE A 415 -11.31 -7.14 5.53
CA PHE A 415 -12.37 -6.14 5.47
C PHE A 415 -11.94 -4.84 6.18
N LEU A 416 -11.35 -4.95 7.36
CA LEU A 416 -10.93 -3.80 8.15
C LEU A 416 -9.82 -3.01 7.44
N ALA A 417 -8.77 -3.68 6.97
CA ALA A 417 -7.68 -3.02 6.25
C ALA A 417 -8.16 -2.42 4.92
N PHE A 418 -9.05 -3.10 4.21
CA PHE A 418 -9.68 -2.57 3.01
C PHE A 418 -10.46 -1.27 3.29
N ALA A 419 -11.23 -1.24 4.39
CA ALA A 419 -12.06 -0.11 4.78
C ALA A 419 -11.26 1.05 5.36
N THR A 420 -10.15 0.78 6.04
CA THR A 420 -9.32 1.81 6.70
C THR A 420 -8.13 2.25 5.87
N GLY A 421 -7.73 1.47 4.86
CA GLY A 421 -6.56 1.72 4.02
C GLY A 421 -5.24 1.58 4.77
N THR A 422 -5.20 0.77 5.84
CA THR A 422 -3.97 0.58 6.62
C THR A 422 -3.85 -0.84 7.18
N SER A 423 -2.73 -1.48 6.88
CA SER A 423 -2.36 -2.74 7.50
C SER A 423 -1.97 -2.56 8.97
N TRP A 424 -1.20 -1.53 9.28
CA TRP A 424 -0.64 -1.26 10.61
C TRP A 424 -1.73 -1.06 11.66
N GLY A 425 -2.75 -0.25 11.36
CA GLY A 425 -3.89 -0.06 12.24
C GLY A 425 -4.69 -1.35 12.45
N THR A 426 -4.80 -2.16 11.41
CA THR A 426 -5.59 -3.41 11.42
C THR A 426 -4.94 -4.47 12.30
N PHE A 427 -3.66 -4.80 12.12
CA PHE A 427 -3.03 -5.81 12.96
C PHE A 427 -2.77 -5.30 14.39
N GLY A 428 -2.55 -4.00 14.57
CA GLY A 428 -2.47 -3.38 15.90
C GLY A 428 -3.75 -3.51 16.73
N ILE A 429 -4.91 -3.66 16.09
CA ILE A 429 -6.18 -3.97 16.76
C ILE A 429 -6.33 -5.48 16.97
N LEU A 430 -6.09 -6.27 15.93
CA LEU A 430 -6.47 -7.69 15.91
C LEU A 430 -5.48 -8.59 16.66
N ILE A 431 -4.16 -8.30 16.65
CA ILE A 431 -3.15 -9.13 17.33
C ILE A 431 -3.40 -9.20 18.82
N PRO A 432 -3.57 -8.11 19.59
CA PRO A 432 -3.88 -8.18 21.01
C PRO A 432 -5.14 -9.00 21.33
N ILE A 433 -6.16 -8.93 20.45
CA ILE A 433 -7.39 -9.71 20.61
C ILE A 433 -7.10 -11.21 20.43
N VAL A 434 -6.31 -11.58 19.42
CA VAL A 434 -5.91 -12.98 19.17
C VAL A 434 -5.10 -13.52 20.34
N VAL A 435 -4.15 -12.75 20.86
CA VAL A 435 -3.36 -13.12 22.04
C VAL A 435 -4.29 -13.33 23.24
N GLY A 436 -5.23 -12.42 23.49
CA GLY A 436 -6.19 -12.55 24.60
C GLY A 436 -7.15 -13.74 24.47
N VAL A 437 -7.49 -14.16 23.23
CA VAL A 437 -8.40 -15.29 23.00
C VAL A 437 -7.70 -16.64 23.07
N PHE A 438 -6.48 -16.74 22.54
CA PHE A 438 -5.77 -18.02 22.37
C PHE A 438 -4.58 -18.22 23.30
N GLY A 439 -4.00 -17.15 23.88
CA GLY A 439 -2.74 -17.21 24.62
C GLY A 439 -2.70 -18.30 25.67
N GLU A 440 -3.77 -18.41 26.48
CA GLU A 440 -3.88 -19.45 27.52
C GLU A 440 -4.46 -20.78 27.04
N THR A 441 -5.20 -20.78 25.92
CA THR A 441 -6.02 -21.94 25.49
C THR A 441 -5.36 -22.78 24.40
N SER A 442 -4.67 -22.18 23.44
CA SER A 442 -4.04 -22.88 22.31
C SER A 442 -2.92 -22.04 21.66
N PRO A 443 -1.66 -22.19 22.09
CA PRO A 443 -0.52 -21.46 21.54
C PRO A 443 -0.36 -21.67 20.02
N GLU A 444 -0.70 -22.85 19.50
CA GLU A 444 -0.63 -23.11 18.06
C GLU A 444 -1.67 -22.29 17.28
N LEU A 445 -2.91 -22.22 17.77
CA LEU A 445 -3.96 -21.39 17.14
C LEU A 445 -3.66 -19.90 17.32
N MET A 446 -2.98 -19.49 18.37
CA MET A 446 -2.49 -18.12 18.57
C MET A 446 -1.53 -17.72 17.45
N ILE A 447 -0.52 -18.55 17.15
CA ILE A 447 0.45 -18.31 16.08
C ILE A 447 -0.27 -18.23 14.71
N ILE A 448 -1.17 -19.17 14.44
CA ILE A 448 -1.96 -19.19 13.20
C ILE A 448 -2.87 -17.96 13.13
N GLY A 449 -3.49 -17.57 14.23
CA GLY A 449 -4.36 -16.41 14.35
C GLY A 449 -3.61 -15.09 14.15
N ILE A 450 -2.43 -14.94 14.74
CA ILE A 450 -1.54 -13.78 14.52
C ILE A 450 -1.15 -13.70 13.04
N SER A 451 -0.76 -14.83 12.45
CA SER A 451 -0.47 -14.89 11.02
C SER A 451 -1.69 -14.51 10.16
N ALA A 452 -2.88 -14.95 10.55
CA ALA A 452 -4.12 -14.59 9.86
C ALA A 452 -4.45 -13.08 9.98
N CYS A 453 -4.15 -12.45 11.13
CA CYS A 453 -4.24 -11.00 11.30
C CYS A 453 -3.32 -10.27 10.32
N MET A 454 -2.05 -10.67 10.28
CA MET A 454 -1.04 -10.08 9.41
C MET A 454 -1.40 -10.25 7.93
N ALA A 455 -1.76 -11.47 7.54
CA ALA A 455 -2.15 -11.80 6.17
C ALA A 455 -3.43 -11.07 5.72
N GLY A 456 -4.43 -11.00 6.60
CA GLY A 456 -5.68 -10.29 6.35
C GLY A 456 -5.47 -8.79 6.22
N ALA A 457 -4.65 -8.21 7.09
CA ALA A 457 -4.30 -6.80 7.04
C ALA A 457 -3.61 -6.43 5.71
N VAL A 458 -2.60 -7.21 5.31
CA VAL A 458 -1.91 -7.00 4.02
C VAL A 458 -2.85 -7.21 2.84
N CYS A 459 -3.72 -8.22 2.87
CA CYS A 459 -4.68 -8.47 1.79
C CYS A 459 -5.67 -7.32 1.61
N GLY A 460 -6.24 -6.82 2.69
CA GLY A 460 -7.21 -5.73 2.65
C GLY A 460 -6.58 -4.43 2.17
N ASP A 461 -5.41 -4.12 2.67
CA ASP A 461 -4.59 -2.97 2.27
C ASP A 461 -4.25 -3.03 0.78
N HIS A 462 -3.69 -4.15 0.32
CA HIS A 462 -3.36 -4.44 -1.08
C HIS A 462 -4.56 -4.37 -2.05
N CYS A 463 -5.79 -4.47 -1.55
CA CYS A 463 -7.03 -4.29 -2.32
C CYS A 463 -7.55 -2.85 -2.28
N SER A 464 -7.13 -2.04 -1.32
CA SER A 464 -7.77 -0.77 -0.98
C SER A 464 -7.29 0.38 -1.86
N PRO A 465 -8.22 1.15 -2.47
CA PRO A 465 -7.84 2.36 -3.21
C PRO A 465 -7.43 3.54 -2.31
N ILE A 466 -7.55 3.40 -1.01
CA ILE A 466 -7.14 4.42 -0.03
C ILE A 466 -5.89 4.01 0.75
N SER A 467 -5.29 2.86 0.39
CA SER A 467 -4.05 2.38 0.96
C SER A 467 -2.86 3.25 0.52
N ASP A 468 -2.03 3.60 1.47
CA ASP A 468 -0.80 4.36 1.23
C ASP A 468 0.21 3.57 0.40
N THR A 469 0.39 2.25 0.62
CA THR A 469 1.27 1.40 -0.20
C THR A 469 0.79 1.29 -1.63
N THR A 470 -0.51 1.07 -1.86
CA THR A 470 -1.11 1.01 -3.20
C THR A 470 -0.98 2.37 -3.93
N ILE A 471 -1.12 3.49 -3.20
CA ILE A 471 -0.87 4.84 -3.73
C ILE A 471 0.59 5.00 -4.15
N MET A 472 1.54 4.58 -3.30
CA MET A 472 2.97 4.67 -3.57
C MET A 472 3.42 3.75 -4.71
N ALA A 473 2.88 2.53 -4.81
CA ALA A 473 3.15 1.62 -5.91
C ALA A 473 2.71 2.22 -7.25
N SER A 474 1.53 2.85 -7.28
CA SER A 474 1.05 3.56 -8.47
C SER A 474 1.94 4.77 -8.84
N ALA A 475 2.42 5.51 -7.85
CA ALA A 475 3.34 6.63 -8.03
C ALA A 475 4.72 6.15 -8.52
N GLY A 476 5.28 5.11 -7.92
CA GLY A 476 6.55 4.50 -8.32
C GLY A 476 6.53 4.01 -9.77
N ALA A 477 5.46 3.33 -10.17
CA ALA A 477 5.25 2.90 -11.55
C ALA A 477 4.83 4.02 -12.48
N GLN A 478 4.44 5.20 -11.97
CA GLN A 478 3.79 6.27 -12.72
C GLN A 478 2.54 5.77 -13.47
N CYS A 479 1.71 5.01 -12.78
CA CYS A 479 0.43 4.50 -13.23
C CYS A 479 -0.73 5.35 -12.69
N ASN A 480 -1.83 5.43 -13.44
CA ASN A 480 -3.07 5.95 -12.84
C ASN A 480 -3.49 5.05 -11.68
N HIS A 481 -3.74 5.64 -10.52
CA HIS A 481 -4.00 4.92 -9.28
C HIS A 481 -5.22 4.00 -9.37
N VAL A 482 -6.34 4.48 -9.94
CA VAL A 482 -7.55 3.66 -10.09
C VAL A 482 -7.34 2.51 -11.07
N ASN A 483 -6.53 2.71 -12.12
CA ASN A 483 -6.15 1.62 -13.03
C ASN A 483 -5.35 0.55 -12.29
N HIS A 484 -4.39 0.96 -11.45
CA HIS A 484 -3.64 0.04 -10.61
C HIS A 484 -4.58 -0.78 -9.73
N VAL A 485 -5.40 -0.15 -8.89
CA VAL A 485 -6.34 -0.83 -7.99
C VAL A 485 -7.27 -1.77 -8.76
N SER A 486 -7.92 -1.28 -9.82
CA SER A 486 -8.92 -2.08 -10.57
C SER A 486 -8.32 -3.26 -11.31
N THR A 487 -7.04 -3.22 -11.68
CA THR A 487 -6.33 -4.33 -12.34
C THR A 487 -5.79 -5.34 -11.34
N GLN A 488 -5.38 -4.89 -10.15
CA GLN A 488 -4.83 -5.70 -9.07
C GLN A 488 -5.91 -6.49 -8.32
N LEU A 489 -7.08 -5.86 -8.09
CA LEU A 489 -8.15 -6.40 -7.25
C LEU A 489 -8.55 -7.86 -7.58
N PRO A 490 -8.75 -8.28 -8.86
CA PRO A 490 -9.04 -9.67 -9.17
C PRO A 490 -7.92 -10.64 -8.77
N TYR A 491 -6.67 -10.20 -8.84
CA TYR A 491 -5.51 -11.00 -8.44
C TYR A 491 -5.49 -11.18 -6.93
N ALA A 492 -5.61 -10.10 -6.18
CA ALA A 492 -5.64 -10.12 -4.72
C ALA A 492 -6.81 -10.96 -4.17
N ILE A 493 -8.02 -10.83 -4.76
CA ILE A 493 -9.18 -11.66 -4.37
C ILE A 493 -8.93 -13.13 -4.63
N THR A 494 -8.25 -13.49 -5.73
CA THR A 494 -7.91 -14.89 -6.01
C THR A 494 -6.98 -15.46 -4.94
N VAL A 495 -5.95 -14.72 -4.56
CA VAL A 495 -5.04 -15.11 -3.47
C VAL A 495 -5.78 -15.18 -2.15
N ALA A 496 -6.64 -14.21 -1.86
CA ALA A 496 -7.44 -14.18 -0.63
C ALA A 496 -8.35 -15.41 -0.50
N ALA A 497 -9.02 -15.81 -1.58
CA ALA A 497 -9.90 -16.98 -1.57
C ALA A 497 -9.13 -18.27 -1.27
N VAL A 498 -7.97 -18.46 -1.89
CA VAL A 498 -7.10 -19.63 -1.61
C VAL A 498 -6.55 -19.57 -0.19
N SER A 499 -6.12 -18.39 0.28
CA SER A 499 -5.62 -18.20 1.64
C SER A 499 -6.70 -18.49 2.68
N PHE A 500 -7.93 -18.03 2.47
CA PHE A 500 -9.06 -18.30 3.35
C PHE A 500 -9.30 -19.79 3.54
N VAL A 501 -9.37 -20.55 2.43
CA VAL A 501 -9.52 -22.01 2.49
C VAL A 501 -8.33 -22.67 3.21
N THR A 502 -7.11 -22.15 2.96
CA THR A 502 -5.91 -22.66 3.62
C THR A 502 -5.91 -22.36 5.12
N TYR A 503 -6.44 -21.21 5.57
CA TYR A 503 -6.62 -20.93 7.00
C TYR A 503 -7.66 -21.85 7.67
N ILE A 504 -8.71 -22.25 6.95
CA ILE A 504 -9.62 -23.28 7.46
C ILE A 504 -8.85 -24.60 7.68
N ILE A 505 -8.09 -25.05 6.68
CA ILE A 505 -7.26 -26.28 6.79
C ILE A 505 -6.27 -26.15 7.96
N ALA A 506 -5.58 -25.01 8.09
CA ALA A 506 -4.61 -24.78 9.14
C ALA A 506 -5.26 -24.79 10.55
N GLY A 507 -6.46 -24.22 10.69
CA GLY A 507 -7.19 -24.22 11.97
C GLY A 507 -7.57 -25.61 12.45
N PHE A 508 -7.89 -26.53 11.53
CA PHE A 508 -8.20 -27.93 11.87
C PHE A 508 -6.94 -28.79 12.06
N THR A 509 -5.94 -28.63 11.18
CA THR A 509 -4.73 -29.49 11.20
C THR A 509 -3.67 -29.01 12.16
N LYS A 510 -3.66 -27.71 12.49
CA LYS A 510 -2.64 -27.02 13.27
C LYS A 510 -1.22 -27.25 12.74
N SER A 511 -1.07 -27.57 11.46
CA SER A 511 0.18 -27.97 10.83
C SER A 511 0.46 -27.19 9.55
N VAL A 512 1.56 -26.47 9.53
CA VAL A 512 2.05 -25.78 8.33
C VAL A 512 2.43 -26.76 7.24
N TRP A 513 2.98 -27.92 7.60
CA TRP A 513 3.42 -28.96 6.68
C TRP A 513 2.28 -29.60 5.88
N ILE A 514 1.04 -29.47 6.34
CA ILE A 514 -0.16 -29.92 5.64
C ILE A 514 -0.79 -28.73 4.91
N SER A 515 -1.05 -27.63 5.59
CA SER A 515 -1.81 -26.51 5.06
C SER A 515 -1.07 -25.77 3.94
N LEU A 516 0.22 -25.45 4.11
CA LEU A 516 0.97 -24.68 3.13
C LEU A 516 1.13 -25.41 1.78
N PRO A 517 1.53 -26.71 1.71
CA PRO A 517 1.61 -27.42 0.43
C PRO A 517 0.24 -27.55 -0.28
N ILE A 518 -0.82 -27.83 0.46
CA ILE A 518 -2.19 -27.91 -0.12
C ILE A 518 -2.59 -26.57 -0.71
N GLY A 519 -2.41 -25.46 0.04
CA GLY A 519 -2.69 -24.13 -0.42
C GLY A 519 -1.85 -23.71 -1.64
N ALA A 520 -0.56 -24.03 -1.65
CA ALA A 520 0.33 -23.76 -2.79
C ALA A 520 -0.12 -24.50 -4.06
N VAL A 521 -0.48 -25.78 -3.95
CA VAL A 521 -1.03 -26.55 -5.08
C VAL A 521 -2.35 -25.95 -5.56
N MET A 522 -3.27 -25.61 -4.64
CA MET A 522 -4.52 -24.92 -5.00
C MET A 522 -4.25 -23.61 -5.74
N MET A 523 -3.28 -22.80 -5.28
CA MET A 523 -2.93 -21.52 -5.92
C MET A 523 -2.49 -21.72 -7.37
N VAL A 524 -1.58 -22.66 -7.61
CA VAL A 524 -1.12 -22.99 -8.97
C VAL A 524 -2.27 -23.46 -9.85
N LEU A 525 -3.10 -24.39 -9.35
CA LEU A 525 -4.23 -24.92 -10.10
C LEU A 525 -5.25 -23.85 -10.47
N VAL A 526 -5.58 -22.95 -9.53
CA VAL A 526 -6.52 -21.84 -9.77
C VAL A 526 -5.99 -20.88 -10.83
N VAL A 527 -4.71 -20.48 -10.76
CA VAL A 527 -4.12 -19.57 -11.74
C VAL A 527 -4.09 -20.22 -13.14
N VAL A 528 -3.69 -21.47 -13.23
CA VAL A 528 -3.66 -22.21 -14.51
C VAL A 528 -5.07 -22.37 -15.09
N ALA A 529 -6.06 -22.69 -14.25
CA ALA A 529 -7.46 -22.80 -14.67
C ALA A 529 -8.02 -21.46 -15.19
N LEU A 530 -7.79 -20.36 -14.47
CA LEU A 530 -8.21 -19.03 -14.90
C LEU A 530 -7.52 -18.62 -16.21
N GLY A 531 -6.25 -18.96 -16.39
CA GLY A 531 -5.52 -18.72 -17.62
C GLY A 531 -6.10 -19.49 -18.83
N LYS A 532 -6.51 -20.75 -18.64
CA LYS A 532 -7.15 -21.56 -19.68
C LYS A 532 -8.54 -21.04 -20.06
N LEU A 533 -9.40 -20.76 -19.07
CA LEU A 533 -10.75 -20.24 -19.29
C LEU A 533 -10.74 -18.92 -20.06
N ASN A 534 -9.71 -18.08 -19.89
CA ASN A 534 -9.57 -16.84 -20.64
C ASN A 534 -9.09 -17.03 -22.08
N LYS A 535 -8.39 -18.13 -22.41
CA LYS A 535 -8.01 -18.46 -23.79
C LYS A 535 -9.18 -19.01 -24.59
N GLU A 536 -10.04 -19.82 -23.98
CA GLU A 536 -11.22 -20.40 -24.62
C GLU A 536 -12.31 -19.37 -24.96
N LYS A 537 -12.37 -18.23 -24.24
CA LYS A 537 -13.32 -17.14 -24.55
C LYS A 537 -12.92 -16.29 -25.76
N GLU A 538 -11.72 -16.46 -26.29
CA GLU A 538 -11.18 -15.74 -27.46
C GLU A 538 -11.13 -16.59 -28.73
N SER A 539 -11.27 -17.91 -28.62
CA SER A 539 -11.47 -18.84 -29.73
C SER A 539 -12.95 -18.96 -30.10
#